data_69518ad59d979708486694294b5ebf91
#
_entry.id   69518ad59d979708486694294b5ebf91
#
_cell.length_a   1.000
_cell.length_b   1.000
_cell.length_c   1.000
_cell.angle_alpha   90.00
_cell.angle_beta   90.00
_cell.angle_gamma   90.00
#
_symmetry.space_group_name_H-M   'P 1'
#
loop_
_entity.id
_entity.type
_entity.pdbx_description
1 polymer ?
#
loop_
_entity_poly.entity_id
_entity_poly.type
_entity_poly.pdbx_seq_one_letter_code
_entity_poly.pdbx_strand_id
1 'polypeptide(L)'
;MQLTGLDVEVTAADVDEQRLPNENPREMTRRLALAKARALAGEGGLILGADTIVVDGDDVLGKPSDSDDARRMLEALRGRSHQVITSIAFYNPDTGAELIDTCESNVPMRQYSDTDLDRYLASRNPMDKAGAYGIQDKEFMPVDVDQMKDCYANVMGLPLCHIARNLPLAPLADVPAACQSHTGYQCPIYSDVLEGKL
;
A
#
# COMPACT_ATOMS: atom_id res chain seq x y z
N MET A 1 -4.20 4.37 10.06
CA MET A 1 -4.69 3.74 11.32
C MET A 1 -5.66 4.64 12.08
N GLN A 2 -5.46 5.96 12.21
CA GLN A 2 -6.43 6.84 12.87
C GLN A 2 -7.88 6.68 12.37
N LEU A 3 -8.05 6.37 11.07
CA LEU A 3 -9.36 6.15 10.45
C LEU A 3 -10.09 4.89 10.94
N THR A 4 -9.42 3.98 11.64
CA THR A 4 -10.04 2.79 12.24
C THR A 4 -10.55 3.03 13.67
N GLY A 5 -10.21 4.17 14.26
CA GLY A 5 -10.49 4.47 15.67
C GLY A 5 -9.61 3.72 16.68
N LEU A 6 -8.60 2.99 16.21
CA LEU A 6 -7.68 2.27 17.07
C LEU A 6 -6.57 3.19 17.57
N ASP A 7 -6.21 3.03 18.84
CA ASP A 7 -4.97 3.56 19.39
C ASP A 7 -3.83 2.58 19.05
N VAL A 8 -2.85 3.06 18.29
CA VAL A 8 -1.76 2.24 17.77
C VAL A 8 -0.42 2.92 17.96
N GLU A 9 0.56 2.15 18.38
CA GLU A 9 1.96 2.54 18.34
C GLU A 9 2.55 2.20 16.96
N VAL A 10 3.33 3.10 16.38
CA VAL A 10 3.97 2.91 15.06
C VAL A 10 5.47 2.82 15.26
N THR A 11 6.02 1.66 14.90
CA THR A 11 7.45 1.35 15.02
C THR A 11 8.00 0.86 13.69
N ALA A 12 9.19 1.33 13.32
CA ALA A 12 9.89 0.83 12.13
C ALA A 12 10.49 -0.56 12.41
N ALA A 13 10.25 -1.48 11.51
CA ALA A 13 10.87 -2.81 11.55
C ALA A 13 12.08 -2.84 10.60
N ASP A 14 13.22 -3.31 11.09
CA ASP A 14 14.43 -3.52 10.28
C ASP A 14 14.44 -4.97 9.80
N VAL A 15 14.18 -5.17 8.51
CA VAL A 15 14.15 -6.49 7.85
C VAL A 15 14.83 -6.41 6.49
N ASP A 16 15.39 -7.53 6.04
CA ASP A 16 15.91 -7.64 4.68
C ASP A 16 14.75 -7.68 3.67
N GLU A 17 14.63 -6.63 2.88
CA GLU A 17 13.58 -6.45 1.88
C GLU A 17 13.97 -7.00 0.49
N GLN A 18 15.13 -7.65 0.33
CA GLN A 18 15.53 -8.18 -0.96
C GLN A 18 14.56 -9.27 -1.44
N ARG A 19 14.24 -9.22 -2.74
CA ARG A 19 13.45 -10.26 -3.41
C ARG A 19 14.22 -11.56 -3.48
N LEU A 20 13.60 -12.66 -3.11
CA LEU A 20 14.19 -14.00 -3.20
C LEU A 20 14.17 -14.51 -4.65
N PRO A 21 15.11 -15.42 -5.03
CA PRO A 21 15.10 -16.05 -6.35
C PRO A 21 13.75 -16.71 -6.65
N ASN A 22 13.16 -16.40 -7.82
CA ASN A 22 11.87 -16.92 -8.29
C ASN A 22 10.65 -16.56 -7.42
N GLU A 23 10.79 -15.66 -6.46
CA GLU A 23 9.67 -15.19 -5.65
C GLU A 23 8.77 -14.30 -6.51
N ASN A 24 7.46 -14.59 -6.56
CA ASN A 24 6.53 -13.71 -7.23
C ASN A 24 6.20 -12.47 -6.35
N PRO A 25 5.71 -11.37 -6.94
CA PRO A 25 5.45 -10.13 -6.20
C PRO A 25 4.51 -10.31 -5.00
N ARG A 26 3.46 -11.13 -5.14
CA ARG A 26 2.50 -11.39 -4.05
C ARG A 26 3.14 -12.17 -2.89
N GLU A 27 3.97 -13.18 -3.19
CA GLU A 27 4.72 -13.92 -2.17
C GLU A 27 5.70 -13.02 -1.44
N MET A 28 6.38 -12.14 -2.17
CA MET A 28 7.31 -11.16 -1.59
C MET A 28 6.62 -10.27 -0.56
N THR A 29 5.50 -9.63 -0.89
CA THR A 29 4.80 -8.75 0.06
C THR A 29 4.29 -9.51 1.27
N ARG A 30 3.78 -10.73 1.09
CA ARG A 30 3.32 -11.59 2.20
C ARG A 30 4.44 -11.95 3.16
N ARG A 31 5.58 -12.36 2.62
CA ARG A 31 6.79 -12.66 3.41
C ARG A 31 7.28 -11.43 4.16
N LEU A 32 7.38 -10.28 3.49
CA LEU A 32 7.88 -9.05 4.08
C LEU A 32 6.93 -8.48 5.13
N ALA A 33 5.62 -8.49 4.89
CA ALA A 33 4.63 -8.08 5.90
C ALA A 33 4.75 -8.91 7.18
N LEU A 34 4.86 -10.24 7.04
CA LEU A 34 5.02 -11.12 8.18
C LEU A 34 6.39 -10.94 8.88
N ALA A 35 7.46 -10.79 8.12
CA ALA A 35 8.79 -10.53 8.67
C ALA A 35 8.81 -9.22 9.50
N LYS A 36 8.17 -8.16 8.98
CA LYS A 36 8.03 -6.88 9.70
C LYS A 36 7.23 -7.05 11.00
N ALA A 37 6.14 -7.80 10.99
CA ALA A 37 5.37 -8.08 12.20
C ALA A 37 6.19 -8.87 13.24
N ARG A 38 6.87 -9.94 12.82
CA ARG A 38 7.68 -10.78 13.70
C ARG A 38 8.90 -10.06 14.29
N ALA A 39 9.49 -9.11 13.56
CA ALA A 39 10.63 -8.33 14.03
C ALA A 39 10.31 -7.50 15.28
N LEU A 40 9.04 -7.20 15.52
CA LEU A 40 8.56 -6.43 16.67
C LEU A 40 7.96 -7.31 17.78
N ALA A 41 8.18 -8.62 17.75
CA ALA A 41 7.62 -9.57 18.73
C ALA A 41 7.92 -9.21 20.19
N GLY A 42 9.02 -8.51 20.46
CA GLY A 42 9.41 -8.05 21.80
C GLY A 42 8.53 -6.96 22.38
N GLU A 43 7.75 -6.25 21.58
CA GLU A 43 6.88 -5.15 22.02
C GLU A 43 5.57 -5.65 22.68
N GLY A 44 5.21 -6.93 22.45
CA GLY A 44 3.99 -7.54 22.97
C GLY A 44 2.72 -7.10 22.23
N GLY A 45 1.58 -7.65 22.63
CA GLY A 45 0.27 -7.32 22.03
C GLY A 45 0.07 -7.87 20.63
N LEU A 46 -0.95 -7.39 19.94
CA LEU A 46 -1.23 -7.76 18.55
C LEU A 46 -0.45 -6.83 17.61
N ILE A 47 0.41 -7.40 16.79
CA ILE A 47 1.29 -6.67 15.88
C ILE A 47 0.74 -6.75 14.47
N LEU A 48 0.67 -5.59 13.78
CA LEU A 48 0.33 -5.49 12.37
C LEU A 48 1.57 -5.07 11.57
N GLY A 49 2.05 -5.96 10.71
CA GLY A 49 3.04 -5.63 9.69
C GLY A 49 2.37 -5.39 8.34
N ALA A 50 2.93 -4.50 7.53
CA ALA A 50 2.47 -4.26 6.17
C ALA A 50 3.65 -4.08 5.21
N ASP A 51 3.47 -4.53 3.98
CA ASP A 51 4.43 -4.33 2.90
C ASP A 51 3.70 -4.04 1.59
N THR A 52 4.22 -3.08 0.82
CA THR A 52 3.60 -2.58 -0.41
C THR A 52 4.62 -2.50 -1.52
N ILE A 53 4.27 -3.04 -2.68
CA ILE A 53 5.06 -2.92 -3.90
C ILE A 53 4.21 -2.42 -5.06
N VAL A 54 4.87 -1.77 -6.00
CA VAL A 54 4.33 -1.40 -7.32
C VAL A 54 4.84 -2.41 -8.35
N VAL A 55 3.95 -2.91 -9.20
CA VAL A 55 4.27 -3.92 -10.21
C VAL A 55 3.85 -3.43 -11.59
N ASP A 56 4.79 -3.35 -12.53
CA ASP A 56 4.54 -3.03 -13.95
C ASP A 56 4.91 -4.24 -14.82
N GLY A 57 3.93 -5.01 -15.23
CA GLY A 57 4.15 -6.31 -15.88
C GLY A 57 4.85 -7.30 -14.93
N ASP A 58 6.08 -7.70 -15.25
CA ASP A 58 6.89 -8.60 -14.42
C ASP A 58 7.87 -7.85 -13.49
N ASP A 59 7.96 -6.53 -13.64
CA ASP A 59 8.90 -5.70 -12.90
C ASP A 59 8.30 -5.21 -11.58
N VAL A 60 9.08 -5.36 -10.50
CA VAL A 60 8.78 -4.79 -9.19
C VAL A 60 9.49 -3.45 -9.06
N LEU A 61 8.73 -2.38 -8.93
CA LEU A 61 9.23 -1.02 -8.77
C LEU A 61 9.31 -0.69 -7.27
N GLY A 62 10.53 -0.66 -6.74
CA GLY A 62 10.81 -0.19 -5.39
C GLY A 62 10.86 1.33 -5.29
N LYS A 63 11.47 1.84 -4.22
CA LYS A 63 11.83 3.26 -4.10
C LYS A 63 12.91 3.59 -5.12
N PRO A 64 12.84 4.74 -5.79
CA PRO A 64 13.86 5.15 -6.74
C PRO A 64 15.20 5.39 -6.04
N SER A 65 16.28 5.01 -6.70
CA SER A 65 17.65 5.21 -6.19
C SER A 65 18.10 6.66 -6.28
N ASP A 66 17.61 7.37 -7.27
CA ASP A 66 17.92 8.77 -7.56
C ASP A 66 16.82 9.43 -8.41
N SER A 67 16.99 10.69 -8.77
CA SER A 67 16.01 11.46 -9.56
C SER A 67 15.84 10.94 -10.99
N ASP A 68 16.90 10.39 -11.57
CA ASP A 68 16.84 9.84 -12.94
C ASP A 68 16.08 8.51 -12.94
N ASP A 69 16.25 7.71 -11.89
CA ASP A 69 15.49 6.48 -11.68
C ASP A 69 14.00 6.78 -11.44
N ALA A 70 13.69 7.78 -10.60
CA ALA A 70 12.32 8.24 -10.39
C ALA A 70 11.66 8.69 -11.70
N ARG A 71 12.41 9.43 -12.55
CA ARG A 71 11.95 9.84 -13.88
C ARG A 71 11.62 8.64 -14.75
N ARG A 72 12.52 7.67 -14.85
CA ARG A 72 12.31 6.45 -15.64
C ARG A 72 11.06 5.69 -15.22
N MET A 73 10.87 5.52 -13.91
CA MET A 73 9.67 4.86 -13.36
C MET A 73 8.40 5.59 -13.76
N LEU A 74 8.33 6.90 -13.55
CA LEU A 74 7.16 7.69 -13.88
C LEU A 74 6.88 7.76 -15.39
N GLU A 75 7.90 7.87 -16.24
CA GLU A 75 7.73 7.81 -17.69
C GLU A 75 7.21 6.46 -18.16
N ALA A 76 7.68 5.35 -17.56
CA ALA A 76 7.19 4.01 -17.87
C ALA A 76 5.72 3.81 -17.48
N LEU A 77 5.29 4.40 -16.35
CA LEU A 77 3.92 4.28 -15.85
C LEU A 77 2.93 5.23 -16.53
N ARG A 78 3.39 6.33 -17.12
CA ARG A 78 2.56 7.40 -17.74
C ARG A 78 1.52 6.87 -18.71
N GLY A 79 0.23 7.19 -18.48
CA GLY A 79 -0.87 6.84 -19.38
C GLY A 79 -1.15 5.34 -19.46
N ARG A 80 -0.64 4.55 -18.56
CA ARG A 80 -0.83 3.08 -18.49
C ARG A 80 -1.42 2.67 -17.14
N SER A 81 -1.87 1.44 -17.05
CA SER A 81 -2.25 0.85 -15.76
C SER A 81 -1.15 -0.09 -15.29
N HIS A 82 -0.92 -0.08 -13.99
CA HIS A 82 -0.04 -0.99 -13.28
C HIS A 82 -0.74 -1.53 -12.04
N GLN A 83 -0.08 -2.38 -11.26
CA GLN A 83 -0.65 -2.95 -10.04
C GLN A 83 0.07 -2.43 -8.80
N VAL A 84 -0.69 -2.24 -7.73
CA VAL A 84 -0.18 -2.07 -6.37
C VAL A 84 -0.65 -3.23 -5.53
N ILE A 85 0.29 -3.92 -4.91
CA ILE A 85 0.04 -5.08 -4.06
C ILE A 85 0.48 -4.74 -2.65
N THR A 86 -0.45 -4.79 -1.69
CA THR A 86 -0.12 -4.66 -0.27
C THR A 86 -0.54 -5.92 0.46
N SER A 87 0.36 -6.52 1.20
CA SER A 87 0.05 -7.55 2.18
C SER A 87 0.08 -6.96 3.59
N ILE A 88 -0.85 -7.40 4.40
CA ILE A 88 -0.90 -7.16 5.83
C ILE A 88 -0.74 -8.47 6.58
N ALA A 89 -0.02 -8.45 7.69
CA ALA A 89 0.19 -9.61 8.54
C ALA A 89 -0.11 -9.25 9.99
N PHE A 90 -1.02 -9.98 10.60
CA PHE A 90 -1.25 -9.94 12.04
C PHE A 90 -0.40 -11.01 12.69
N TYR A 91 0.31 -10.66 13.74
CA TYR A 91 1.11 -11.57 14.55
C TYR A 91 0.83 -11.35 16.03
N ASN A 92 0.51 -12.42 16.72
CA ASN A 92 0.37 -12.42 18.18
C ASN A 92 1.55 -13.19 18.80
N PRO A 93 2.52 -12.52 19.44
CA PRO A 93 3.71 -13.15 19.99
C PRO A 93 3.42 -14.09 21.16
N ASP A 94 2.33 -13.88 21.91
CA ASP A 94 1.99 -14.70 23.08
C ASP A 94 1.47 -16.08 22.66
N THR A 95 0.80 -16.18 21.51
CA THR A 95 0.21 -17.42 21.00
C THR A 95 0.94 -17.99 19.80
N GLY A 96 1.76 -17.19 19.13
CA GLY A 96 2.36 -17.51 17.84
C GLY A 96 1.36 -17.51 16.67
N ALA A 97 0.13 -17.04 16.88
CA ALA A 97 -0.89 -16.98 15.83
C ALA A 97 -0.55 -15.92 14.77
N GLU A 98 -0.77 -16.30 13.51
CA GLU A 98 -0.49 -15.48 12.34
C GLU A 98 -1.69 -15.47 11.39
N LEU A 99 -1.97 -14.33 10.79
CA LEU A 99 -2.92 -14.18 9.71
C LEU A 99 -2.34 -13.22 8.68
N ILE A 100 -2.38 -13.61 7.41
CA ILE A 100 -1.88 -12.76 6.32
C ILE A 100 -2.99 -12.57 5.30
N ASP A 101 -3.23 -11.31 4.95
CA ASP A 101 -4.18 -10.93 3.92
C ASP A 101 -3.50 -10.05 2.86
N THR A 102 -4.00 -10.05 1.63
CA THR A 102 -3.37 -9.33 0.52
C THR A 102 -4.43 -8.61 -0.29
N CYS A 103 -4.20 -7.33 -0.54
CA CYS A 103 -5.01 -6.49 -1.40
C CYS A 103 -4.22 -6.13 -2.67
N GLU A 104 -4.87 -6.26 -3.82
CA GLU A 104 -4.31 -5.88 -5.12
C GLU A 104 -5.20 -4.80 -5.75
N SER A 105 -4.58 -3.78 -6.34
CA SER A 105 -5.30 -2.70 -7.01
C SER A 105 -4.67 -2.39 -8.36
N ASN A 106 -5.50 -2.29 -9.39
CA ASN A 106 -5.10 -1.76 -10.68
C ASN A 106 -5.16 -0.22 -10.61
N VAL A 107 -4.07 0.41 -10.94
CA VAL A 107 -3.89 1.87 -10.81
C VAL A 107 -3.70 2.47 -12.20
N PRO A 108 -4.73 3.13 -12.75
CA PRO A 108 -4.60 3.86 -14.01
C PRO A 108 -3.84 5.16 -13.79
N MET A 109 -2.78 5.38 -14.56
CA MET A 109 -2.02 6.63 -14.55
C MET A 109 -2.54 7.60 -15.60
N ARG A 110 -2.54 8.89 -15.23
CA ARG A 110 -2.88 9.97 -16.16
C ARG A 110 -1.76 10.17 -17.20
N GLN A 111 -2.14 10.81 -18.31
CA GLN A 111 -1.20 11.32 -19.29
C GLN A 111 -0.72 12.70 -18.84
N TYR A 112 0.27 12.75 -17.93
CA TYR A 112 0.89 13.99 -17.48
C TYR A 112 2.01 14.46 -18.40
N SER A 113 2.28 15.77 -18.42
CA SER A 113 3.33 16.37 -19.26
C SER A 113 4.72 16.21 -18.64
N ASP A 114 5.77 16.39 -19.46
CA ASP A 114 7.14 16.44 -18.95
C ASP A 114 7.37 17.61 -17.99
N THR A 115 6.68 18.73 -18.22
CA THR A 115 6.74 19.88 -17.29
C THR A 115 6.16 19.56 -15.92
N ASP A 116 5.06 18.79 -15.85
CA ASP A 116 4.48 18.34 -14.58
C ASP A 116 5.41 17.36 -13.87
N LEU A 117 6.00 16.45 -14.65
CA LEU A 117 6.99 15.50 -14.16
C LEU A 117 8.23 16.19 -13.59
N ASP A 118 8.80 17.16 -14.31
CA ASP A 118 9.96 17.94 -13.84
C ASP A 118 9.68 18.66 -12.52
N ARG A 119 8.49 19.27 -12.42
CA ARG A 119 8.06 19.95 -11.19
C ARG A 119 7.93 18.98 -10.02
N TYR A 120 7.35 17.79 -10.27
CA TYR A 120 7.18 16.78 -9.23
C TYR A 120 8.53 16.22 -8.75
N LEU A 121 9.44 15.93 -9.66
CA LEU A 121 10.80 15.46 -9.31
C LEU A 121 11.58 16.50 -8.50
N ALA A 122 11.42 17.80 -8.81
CA ALA A 122 12.05 18.88 -8.07
C ALA A 122 11.56 18.99 -6.61
N SER A 123 10.35 18.52 -6.29
CA SER A 123 9.80 18.52 -4.93
C SER A 123 10.45 17.49 -4.00
N ARG A 124 11.19 16.51 -4.52
CA ARG A 124 11.74 15.33 -3.84
C ARG A 124 10.69 14.40 -3.20
N ASN A 125 9.40 14.66 -3.36
CA ASN A 125 8.32 13.80 -2.87
C ASN A 125 8.36 12.37 -3.41
N PRO A 126 8.85 12.09 -4.65
CA PRO A 126 8.89 10.72 -5.17
C PRO A 126 9.89 9.79 -4.49
N MET A 127 10.93 10.31 -3.83
CA MET A 127 12.11 9.53 -3.42
C MET A 127 11.87 8.48 -2.33
N ASP A 128 10.81 8.61 -1.57
CA ASP A 128 10.46 7.71 -0.46
C ASP A 128 9.32 6.72 -0.79
N LYS A 129 8.86 6.72 -2.05
CA LYS A 129 7.67 5.98 -2.48
C LYS A 129 7.99 4.92 -3.54
N ALA A 130 7.44 3.73 -3.40
CA ALA A 130 7.52 2.69 -4.43
C ALA A 130 6.88 3.19 -5.74
N GLY A 131 7.53 2.94 -6.88
CA GLY A 131 7.11 3.47 -8.18
C GLY A 131 7.24 4.98 -8.33
N ALA A 132 7.91 5.65 -7.40
CA ALA A 132 8.19 7.08 -7.40
C ALA A 132 6.95 7.99 -7.36
N TYR A 133 5.79 7.55 -6.84
CA TYR A 133 4.59 8.40 -6.74
C TYR A 133 3.76 8.11 -5.49
N GLY A 134 2.93 9.08 -5.10
CA GLY A 134 1.87 8.90 -4.13
C GLY A 134 0.51 9.26 -4.72
N ILE A 135 -0.50 8.40 -4.56
CA ILE A 135 -1.86 8.69 -5.01
C ILE A 135 -2.44 9.93 -4.32
N GLN A 136 -2.00 10.22 -3.10
CA GLN A 136 -2.42 11.38 -2.30
C GLN A 136 -1.66 12.67 -2.64
N ASP A 137 -0.69 12.66 -3.55
CA ASP A 137 0.13 13.83 -3.88
C ASP A 137 -0.68 14.85 -4.71
N LYS A 138 -1.24 15.84 -4.03
CA LYS A 138 -2.20 16.82 -4.58
C LYS A 138 -1.62 17.73 -5.67
N GLU A 139 -0.31 17.99 -5.66
CA GLU A 139 0.34 18.88 -6.62
C GLU A 139 0.58 18.20 -7.97
N PHE A 140 0.78 16.89 -7.98
CA PHE A 140 1.04 16.13 -9.20
C PHE A 140 -0.17 15.31 -9.66
N MET A 141 -0.87 14.64 -8.74
CA MET A 141 -2.06 13.80 -9.00
C MET A 141 -1.82 12.84 -10.18
N PRO A 142 -0.84 11.92 -10.10
CA PRO A 142 -0.47 11.09 -11.25
C PRO A 142 -1.52 10.05 -11.61
N VAL A 143 -2.35 9.65 -10.66
CA VAL A 143 -3.37 8.61 -10.83
C VAL A 143 -4.66 9.20 -11.38
N ASP A 144 -5.26 8.50 -12.34
CA ASP A 144 -6.61 8.78 -12.83
C ASP A 144 -7.64 8.11 -11.89
N VAL A 145 -7.95 8.82 -10.80
CA VAL A 145 -8.83 8.31 -9.74
C VAL A 145 -10.26 8.06 -10.25
N ASP A 146 -10.71 8.78 -11.28
CA ASP A 146 -12.04 8.61 -11.85
C ASP A 146 -12.18 7.29 -12.62
N GLN A 147 -11.09 6.77 -13.14
CA GLN A 147 -11.04 5.45 -13.80
C GLN A 147 -10.70 4.30 -12.85
N MET A 148 -10.27 4.61 -11.64
CA MET A 148 -9.89 3.59 -10.65
C MET A 148 -11.15 2.86 -10.13
N LYS A 149 -11.05 1.53 -9.99
CA LYS A 149 -12.16 0.67 -9.52
C LYS A 149 -11.79 -0.21 -8.33
N ASP A 150 -10.64 0.04 -7.74
CA ASP A 150 -10.06 -0.76 -6.68
C ASP A 150 -9.84 0.07 -5.39
N CYS A 151 -9.11 -0.47 -4.44
CA CYS A 151 -8.93 0.13 -3.12
C CYS A 151 -7.90 1.29 -3.14
N TYR A 152 -8.36 2.52 -2.94
CA TYR A 152 -7.50 3.70 -2.80
C TYR A 152 -6.53 3.58 -1.62
N ALA A 153 -7.02 3.08 -0.46
CA ALA A 153 -6.21 2.91 0.73
C ALA A 153 -5.09 1.87 0.55
N ASN A 154 -5.30 0.87 -0.32
CA ASN A 154 -4.27 -0.06 -0.74
C ASN A 154 -3.12 0.66 -1.47
N VAL A 155 -3.45 1.57 -2.38
CA VAL A 155 -2.43 2.34 -3.12
C VAL A 155 -1.67 3.29 -2.20
N MET A 156 -2.26 3.70 -1.08
CA MET A 156 -1.56 4.44 -0.01
C MET A 156 -0.66 3.53 0.86
N GLY A 157 -0.73 2.22 0.69
CA GLY A 157 0.06 1.24 1.42
C GLY A 157 -0.62 0.60 2.64
N LEU A 158 -1.92 0.87 2.87
CA LEU A 158 -2.63 0.29 4.02
C LEU A 158 -4.12 0.03 3.72
N PRO A 159 -4.51 -1.19 3.30
CA PRO A 159 -5.88 -1.54 2.91
C PRO A 159 -6.80 -1.67 4.14
N LEU A 160 -7.42 -0.56 4.55
CA LEU A 160 -8.13 -0.45 5.83
C LEU A 160 -9.30 -1.43 5.98
N CYS A 161 -10.06 -1.75 4.91
CA CYS A 161 -11.15 -2.72 4.99
C CYS A 161 -10.64 -4.15 5.20
N HIS A 162 -9.49 -4.50 4.62
CA HIS A 162 -8.81 -5.79 4.88
C HIS A 162 -8.34 -5.87 6.34
N ILE A 163 -7.85 -4.78 6.90
CA ILE A 163 -7.52 -4.71 8.33
C ILE A 163 -8.79 -4.91 9.16
N ALA A 164 -9.85 -4.17 8.86
CA ALA A 164 -11.09 -4.21 9.63
C ALA A 164 -11.72 -5.60 9.67
N ARG A 165 -11.78 -6.30 8.53
CA ARG A 165 -12.38 -7.65 8.47
C ARG A 165 -11.61 -8.70 9.27
N ASN A 166 -10.30 -8.51 9.42
CA ASN A 166 -9.41 -9.49 10.07
C ASN A 166 -9.09 -9.17 11.53
N LEU A 167 -9.49 -7.98 12.02
CA LEU A 167 -9.29 -7.61 13.42
C LEU A 167 -10.38 -8.22 14.29
N PRO A 168 -10.04 -9.02 15.30
CA PRO A 168 -11.02 -9.61 16.24
C PRO A 168 -11.56 -8.60 17.26
N LEU A 169 -11.21 -7.33 17.13
CA LEU A 169 -11.53 -6.24 18.05
C LEU A 169 -12.77 -5.48 17.57
N ALA A 170 -13.81 -5.37 18.38
CA ALA A 170 -15.01 -4.60 18.08
C ALA A 170 -15.17 -3.46 19.11
N PRO A 171 -15.89 -2.38 18.74
CA PRO A 171 -16.27 -1.97 17.38
C PRO A 171 -15.22 -1.07 16.74
N LEU A 172 -14.83 -1.37 15.52
CA LEU A 172 -14.09 -0.42 14.71
C LEU A 172 -15.02 0.73 14.27
N ALA A 173 -14.47 1.92 14.04
CA ALA A 173 -15.18 3.00 13.35
C ALA A 173 -15.72 2.49 12.00
N ASP A 174 -16.72 3.19 11.43
CA ASP A 174 -17.16 2.93 10.06
C ASP A 174 -16.00 3.24 9.09
N VAL A 175 -15.15 2.23 8.89
CA VAL A 175 -13.91 2.34 8.10
C VAL A 175 -14.18 2.78 6.67
N PRO A 176 -15.21 2.26 5.94
CA PRO A 176 -15.55 2.77 4.61
C PRO A 176 -15.89 4.26 4.62
N ALA A 177 -16.75 4.71 5.52
CA ALA A 177 -17.14 6.14 5.61
C ALA A 177 -15.95 7.03 5.99
N ALA A 178 -15.12 6.60 6.93
CA ALA A 178 -13.91 7.32 7.34
C ALA A 178 -12.88 7.41 6.20
N CYS A 179 -12.67 6.31 5.46
CA CYS A 179 -11.80 6.27 4.30
C CYS A 179 -12.30 7.21 3.19
N GLN A 180 -13.59 7.15 2.85
CA GLN A 180 -14.19 8.04 1.85
C GLN A 180 -14.07 9.51 2.25
N SER A 181 -14.35 9.85 3.51
CA SER A 181 -14.22 11.23 4.02
C SER A 181 -12.77 11.74 3.93
N HIS A 182 -11.79 10.87 4.17
CA HIS A 182 -10.38 11.24 4.12
C HIS A 182 -9.84 11.39 2.70
N THR A 183 -10.20 10.47 1.80
CA THR A 183 -9.64 10.38 0.44
C THR A 183 -10.47 11.13 -0.60
N GLY A 184 -11.75 11.38 -0.33
CA GLY A 184 -12.73 11.84 -1.32
C GLY A 184 -13.14 10.76 -2.33
N TYR A 185 -12.59 9.54 -2.22
CA TYR A 185 -12.83 8.44 -3.15
C TYR A 185 -13.94 7.51 -2.66
N GLN A 186 -14.94 7.28 -3.49
CA GLN A 186 -15.99 6.30 -3.24
C GLN A 186 -15.54 4.91 -3.70
N CYS A 187 -15.01 4.12 -2.77
CA CYS A 187 -14.48 2.80 -3.06
C CYS A 187 -15.60 1.85 -3.50
N PRO A 188 -15.53 1.25 -4.71
CA PRO A 188 -16.60 0.38 -5.20
C PRO A 188 -16.56 -1.04 -4.59
N ILE A 189 -15.42 -1.46 -4.01
CA ILE A 189 -15.20 -2.84 -3.57
C ILE A 189 -15.30 -3.06 -2.06
N TYR A 190 -15.51 -2.01 -1.25
CA TYR A 190 -15.43 -2.11 0.22
C TYR A 190 -16.39 -3.17 0.80
N SER A 191 -17.58 -3.28 0.23
CA SER A 191 -18.61 -4.23 0.66
C SER A 191 -18.14 -5.67 0.45
N ASP A 192 -17.63 -5.99 -0.74
CA ASP A 192 -17.15 -7.32 -1.08
C ASP A 192 -15.92 -7.71 -0.25
N VAL A 193 -15.04 -6.74 0.05
CA VAL A 193 -13.91 -6.95 0.95
C VAL A 193 -14.39 -7.30 2.36
N LEU A 194 -15.31 -6.52 2.94
CA LEU A 194 -15.81 -6.77 4.30
C LEU A 194 -16.59 -8.08 4.44
N GLU A 195 -17.25 -8.51 3.36
CA GLU A 195 -17.96 -9.79 3.28
C GLU A 195 -17.04 -10.99 2.97
N GLY A 196 -15.73 -10.75 2.75
CA GLY A 196 -14.76 -11.81 2.46
C GLY A 196 -14.87 -12.42 1.07
N LYS A 197 -15.42 -11.68 0.10
CA LYS A 197 -15.54 -12.10 -1.30
C LYS A 197 -14.29 -11.75 -2.14
N LEU A 198 -13.49 -10.83 -1.64
CA LEU A 198 -12.23 -10.35 -2.20
C LEU A 198 -11.10 -10.45 -1.17
#